data_9567d4006d3a4144f9b936539b56024f
#
_entry.id   9567d4006d3a4144f9b936539b56024f
#
_cell.length_a   1.000
_cell.length_b   1.000
_cell.length_c   1.000
_cell.angle_alpha   90.00
_cell.angle_beta   90.00
_cell.angle_gamma   90.00
#
_symmetry.space_group_name_H-M   'P 1'
#
loop_
_entity.id
_entity.type
_entity.pdbx_description
1 polymer ?
#
loop_
_entity_poly.entity_id
_entity_poly.type
_entity_poly.pdbx_seq_one_letter_code
_entity_poly.pdbx_strand_id
1 'polypeptide(L)'
;GEQGWLSVAHQTIMMHPYLPETYDGLYTATTQNNTSLPNSPLAAIYESGYKHTNSFDLQTNISLQYNVPWVKGLSVKVTGAYDYTTSHNKNLNTPYSTYIHKMPTSTADWTWSKADDPRGTANGINLGEGQYSSHQMVGQGSINYASSFGKHNVEAMVLAEIRDYKENSFSGYNKNMSFSELPELSFGQPADSPISGYSDANRSIGYVFRLKY
;
A
#
# COMPACT_ATOMS: atom_id res chain seq x y z
N GLY A 1 -7.10 -3.86 -2.03
CA GLY A 1 -7.12 -2.56 -1.38
C GLY A 1 -8.55 -2.15 -1.06
N GLU A 2 -8.74 -1.18 -0.17
CA GLU A 2 -10.07 -0.72 0.25
C GLU A 2 -10.98 -0.30 -0.92
N GLN A 3 -10.43 0.20 -2.00
CA GLN A 3 -11.20 0.56 -3.19
C GLN A 3 -11.72 -0.65 -3.99
N GLY A 4 -11.10 -1.82 -3.87
CA GLY A 4 -11.53 -3.03 -4.58
C GLY A 4 -12.86 -3.57 -4.08
N TRP A 5 -13.05 -3.70 -2.77
CA TRP A 5 -14.29 -4.20 -2.19
C TRP A 5 -15.47 -3.23 -2.34
N LEU A 6 -15.22 -1.92 -2.27
CA LEU A 6 -16.24 -0.90 -2.53
C LEU A 6 -16.73 -0.97 -3.98
N SER A 7 -15.83 -1.19 -4.93
CA SER A 7 -16.22 -1.39 -6.34
C SER A 7 -17.08 -2.63 -6.52
N VAL A 8 -16.71 -3.75 -5.88
CA VAL A 8 -17.51 -4.99 -5.93
C VAL A 8 -18.86 -4.81 -5.24
N ALA A 9 -18.90 -4.19 -4.07
CA ALA A 9 -20.15 -3.89 -3.36
C ALA A 9 -21.07 -3.00 -4.21
N HIS A 10 -20.53 -1.96 -4.84
CA HIS A 10 -21.30 -1.11 -5.75
C HIS A 10 -21.86 -1.91 -6.94
N GLN A 11 -21.04 -2.76 -7.57
CA GLN A 11 -21.47 -3.61 -8.66
C GLN A 11 -22.58 -4.58 -8.22
N THR A 12 -22.47 -5.13 -7.01
CA THR A 12 -23.49 -6.05 -6.44
C THR A 12 -24.84 -5.35 -6.23
N ILE A 13 -24.83 -4.11 -5.74
CA ILE A 13 -26.07 -3.33 -5.56
C ILE A 13 -26.71 -2.99 -6.90
N MET A 14 -25.91 -2.78 -7.93
CA MET A 14 -26.38 -2.43 -9.27
C MET A 14 -26.77 -3.66 -10.12
N MET A 15 -26.49 -4.87 -9.64
CA MET A 15 -26.83 -6.11 -10.34
C MET A 15 -28.32 -6.39 -10.30
N HIS A 16 -28.93 -6.78 -11.42
CA HIS A 16 -30.33 -7.16 -11.44
C HIS A 16 -30.52 -8.55 -10.82
N PRO A 17 -31.43 -8.72 -9.84
CA PRO A 17 -31.57 -9.94 -9.06
C PRO A 17 -32.13 -11.14 -9.84
N TYR A 18 -32.68 -10.92 -11.02
CA TYR A 18 -33.24 -11.98 -11.87
C TYR A 18 -32.22 -12.58 -12.86
N LEU A 19 -31.01 -12.02 -12.94
CA LEU A 19 -30.00 -12.55 -13.84
C LEU A 19 -29.42 -13.85 -13.29
N PRO A 20 -29.24 -14.88 -14.13
CA PRO A 20 -28.49 -16.06 -13.75
C PRO A 20 -27.01 -15.68 -13.50
N GLU A 21 -26.34 -16.48 -12.70
CA GLU A 21 -24.90 -16.29 -12.42
C GLU A 21 -24.04 -16.32 -13.69
N THR A 22 -24.32 -17.29 -14.56
CA THR A 22 -23.61 -17.49 -15.82
C THR A 22 -24.56 -17.70 -16.98
N TYR A 23 -24.13 -17.35 -18.17
CA TYR A 23 -24.75 -17.66 -19.43
C TYR A 23 -23.68 -18.04 -20.45
N ASP A 24 -23.87 -19.17 -21.14
CA ASP A 24 -22.91 -19.70 -22.12
C ASP A 24 -21.44 -19.73 -21.61
N GLY A 25 -21.27 -20.15 -20.35
CA GLY A 25 -19.95 -20.31 -19.72
C GLY A 25 -19.27 -19.04 -19.23
N LEU A 26 -19.88 -17.86 -19.39
CA LEU A 26 -19.36 -16.60 -18.86
C LEU A 26 -20.30 -16.01 -17.81
N TYR A 27 -19.75 -15.22 -16.89
CA TYR A 27 -20.54 -14.48 -15.91
C TYR A 27 -21.46 -13.46 -16.58
N THR A 28 -22.63 -13.28 -16.01
CA THR A 28 -23.58 -12.28 -16.47
C THR A 28 -23.28 -10.91 -15.90
N ALA A 29 -23.69 -9.87 -16.62
CA ALA A 29 -23.48 -8.49 -16.25
C ALA A 29 -24.69 -7.63 -16.56
N THR A 30 -24.82 -6.50 -15.87
CA THR A 30 -25.72 -5.41 -16.21
C THR A 30 -24.94 -4.23 -16.76
N THR A 31 -25.58 -3.40 -17.60
CA THR A 31 -25.01 -2.12 -18.01
C THR A 31 -25.33 -1.05 -16.98
N GLN A 32 -24.36 -0.22 -16.64
CA GLN A 32 -24.55 0.90 -15.74
C GLN A 32 -25.02 2.13 -16.53
N ASN A 33 -26.20 2.68 -16.17
CA ASN A 33 -26.70 4.00 -16.56
C ASN A 33 -26.13 4.58 -17.88
N ASN A 34 -26.58 4.08 -19.03
CA ASN A 34 -26.11 4.53 -20.35
C ASN A 34 -24.61 4.41 -20.63
N THR A 35 -23.82 3.79 -19.79
CA THR A 35 -22.44 3.44 -20.09
C THR A 35 -22.39 2.02 -20.65
N SER A 36 -21.53 1.79 -21.63
CA SER A 36 -21.31 0.44 -22.19
C SER A 36 -20.49 -0.47 -21.26
N LEU A 37 -20.27 -0.04 -20.00
CA LEU A 37 -19.45 -0.77 -19.05
C LEU A 37 -20.26 -1.88 -18.38
N PRO A 38 -19.87 -3.14 -18.51
CA PRO A 38 -20.53 -4.24 -17.83
C PRO A 38 -20.21 -4.19 -16.32
N ASN A 39 -21.25 -4.39 -15.51
CA ASN A 39 -21.14 -4.61 -14.08
C ASN A 39 -21.39 -6.07 -13.77
N SER A 40 -20.35 -6.79 -13.41
CA SER A 40 -20.41 -8.19 -12.98
C SER A 40 -19.54 -8.37 -11.73
N PRO A 41 -20.14 -8.40 -10.54
CA PRO A 41 -19.37 -8.57 -9.31
C PRO A 41 -18.61 -9.90 -9.27
N LEU A 42 -19.20 -10.97 -9.81
CA LEU A 42 -18.57 -12.29 -9.85
C LEU A 42 -17.36 -12.31 -10.79
N ALA A 43 -17.52 -11.79 -12.03
CA ALA A 43 -16.38 -11.68 -12.93
C ALA A 43 -15.27 -10.78 -12.36
N ALA A 44 -15.64 -9.70 -11.67
CA ALA A 44 -14.67 -8.83 -11.02
C ALA A 44 -13.90 -9.52 -9.87
N ILE A 45 -14.50 -10.49 -9.19
CA ILE A 45 -13.84 -11.25 -8.12
C ILE A 45 -12.96 -12.37 -8.69
N TYR A 46 -13.48 -13.15 -9.63
CA TYR A 46 -12.86 -14.40 -10.04
C TYR A 46 -11.99 -14.28 -11.29
N GLU A 47 -12.26 -13.32 -12.17
CA GLU A 47 -11.62 -13.23 -13.48
C GLU A 47 -10.67 -12.03 -13.64
N SER A 48 -10.79 -11.00 -12.77
CA SER A 48 -10.04 -9.74 -12.94
C SER A 48 -8.57 -9.80 -12.51
N GLY A 49 -8.11 -10.94 -11.98
CA GLY A 49 -6.78 -11.09 -11.43
C GLY A 49 -6.72 -10.86 -9.91
N TYR A 50 -5.57 -10.42 -9.41
CA TYR A 50 -5.36 -10.26 -7.97
C TYR A 50 -4.41 -9.11 -7.63
N LYS A 51 -4.49 -8.65 -6.39
CA LYS A 51 -3.51 -7.74 -5.79
C LYS A 51 -3.04 -8.31 -4.45
N HIS A 52 -1.77 -8.63 -4.36
CA HIS A 52 -1.12 -9.05 -3.14
C HIS A 52 -0.17 -7.95 -2.64
N THR A 53 -0.21 -7.69 -1.34
CA THR A 53 0.73 -6.79 -0.68
C THR A 53 1.20 -7.46 0.60
N ASN A 54 2.50 -7.65 0.71
CA ASN A 54 3.16 -8.15 1.91
C ASN A 54 3.97 -7.01 2.52
N SER A 55 3.74 -6.72 3.78
CA SER A 55 4.49 -5.69 4.52
C SER A 55 5.09 -6.28 5.77
N PHE A 56 6.28 -5.81 6.10
CA PHE A 56 6.99 -6.16 7.32
C PHE A 56 7.51 -4.87 7.96
N ASP A 57 7.18 -4.69 9.24
CA ASP A 57 7.63 -3.56 10.04
C ASP A 57 8.39 -4.07 11.27
N LEU A 58 9.61 -3.59 11.44
CA LEU A 58 10.44 -3.85 12.62
C LEU A 58 10.70 -2.51 13.32
N GLN A 59 10.37 -2.45 14.61
CA GLN A 59 10.65 -1.31 15.47
C GLN A 59 11.45 -1.76 16.68
N THR A 60 12.59 -1.13 16.89
CA THR A 60 13.49 -1.47 17.98
C THR A 60 13.92 -0.21 18.71
N ASN A 61 13.88 -0.24 20.04
CA ASN A 61 14.32 0.85 20.89
C ASN A 61 15.13 0.29 22.07
N ILE A 62 16.30 0.85 22.27
CA ILE A 62 17.18 0.52 23.42
C ILE A 62 17.55 1.80 24.11
N SER A 63 17.41 1.84 25.43
CA SER A 63 17.85 2.97 26.24
C SER A 63 18.65 2.53 27.46
N LEU A 64 19.69 3.24 27.72
CA LEU A 64 20.54 3.08 28.89
C LEU A 64 20.57 4.40 29.67
N GLN A 65 20.35 4.33 30.98
CA GLN A 65 20.44 5.46 31.86
C GLN A 65 21.45 5.16 32.99
N TYR A 66 22.35 6.08 33.19
CA TYR A 66 23.33 6.04 34.30
C TYR A 66 23.12 7.23 35.24
N ASN A 67 22.82 6.95 36.51
CA ASN A 67 22.73 7.94 37.54
C ASN A 67 24.12 8.10 38.15
N VAL A 68 24.67 9.30 38.12
CA VAL A 68 26.04 9.60 38.54
C VAL A 68 26.10 9.59 40.09
N PRO A 69 26.77 8.60 40.73
CA PRO A 69 26.67 8.43 42.20
C PRO A 69 27.24 9.59 43.01
N TRP A 70 28.27 10.25 42.49
CA TRP A 70 29.00 11.34 43.19
C TRP A 70 28.40 12.73 42.94
N VAL A 71 27.40 12.86 42.05
CA VAL A 71 26.67 14.11 41.81
C VAL A 71 25.18 13.86 41.98
N LYS A 72 24.61 14.21 43.13
CA LYS A 72 23.18 14.03 43.38
C LYS A 72 22.36 14.77 42.35
N GLY A 73 21.42 14.05 41.73
CA GLY A 73 20.50 14.61 40.75
C GLY A 73 21.01 14.63 39.29
N LEU A 74 22.25 14.18 39.05
CA LEU A 74 22.78 14.07 37.68
C LEU A 74 22.55 12.69 37.10
N SER A 75 22.00 12.64 35.91
CA SER A 75 21.87 11.41 35.11
C SER A 75 22.23 11.65 33.67
N VAL A 76 22.77 10.62 33.03
CA VAL A 76 23.04 10.57 31.58
C VAL A 76 22.21 9.46 31.01
N LYS A 77 21.51 9.76 29.94
CA LYS A 77 20.70 8.75 29.20
C LYS A 77 21.09 8.73 27.72
N VAL A 78 21.29 7.54 27.19
CA VAL A 78 21.50 7.30 25.76
C VAL A 78 20.37 6.42 25.28
N THR A 79 19.76 6.77 24.14
CA THR A 79 18.70 6.01 23.48
C THR A 79 19.07 5.80 22.02
N GLY A 80 18.92 4.58 21.56
CA GLY A 80 19.03 4.22 20.16
C GLY A 80 17.73 3.58 19.69
N ALA A 81 17.22 3.99 18.55
CA ALA A 81 16.08 3.38 17.90
C ALA A 81 16.43 3.02 16.45
N TYR A 82 15.89 1.90 15.99
CA TYR A 82 15.98 1.46 14.61
C TYR A 82 14.62 0.96 14.16
N ASP A 83 14.08 1.63 13.14
CA ASP A 83 12.82 1.28 12.49
C ASP A 83 13.11 0.86 11.06
N TYR A 84 12.56 -0.27 10.66
CA TYR A 84 12.66 -0.80 9.30
C TYR A 84 11.29 -1.21 8.79
N THR A 85 10.91 -0.68 7.66
CA THR A 85 9.67 -1.04 6.95
C THR A 85 10.02 -1.55 5.56
N THR A 86 9.42 -2.65 5.16
CA THR A 86 9.47 -3.11 3.77
C THR A 86 8.09 -3.55 3.32
N SER A 87 7.78 -3.29 2.06
CA SER A 87 6.52 -3.70 1.43
C SER A 87 6.79 -4.17 0.02
N HIS A 88 6.25 -5.33 -0.31
CA HIS A 88 6.26 -5.90 -1.65
C HIS A 88 4.83 -6.02 -2.15
N ASN A 89 4.56 -5.48 -3.33
CA ASN A 89 3.26 -5.58 -3.98
C ASN A 89 3.36 -6.29 -5.32
N LYS A 90 2.36 -7.10 -5.62
CA LYS A 90 2.18 -7.79 -6.92
C LYS A 90 0.73 -7.64 -7.33
N ASN A 91 0.49 -7.04 -8.49
CA ASN A 91 -0.83 -6.73 -9.02
C ASN A 91 -0.97 -7.29 -10.43
N LEU A 92 -1.73 -8.38 -10.56
CA LEU A 92 -2.11 -8.98 -11.83
C LEU A 92 -3.49 -8.48 -12.21
N ASN A 93 -3.64 -7.92 -13.42
CA ASN A 93 -4.93 -7.62 -14.01
C ASN A 93 -5.13 -8.49 -15.25
N THR A 94 -6.26 -9.18 -15.27
CA THR A 94 -6.66 -10.07 -16.36
C THR A 94 -7.91 -9.50 -17.02
N PRO A 95 -7.92 -9.32 -18.34
CA PRO A 95 -9.14 -8.96 -19.07
C PRO A 95 -10.14 -10.12 -19.03
N TYR A 96 -11.41 -9.79 -18.91
CA TYR A 96 -12.48 -10.77 -18.92
C TYR A 96 -13.65 -10.31 -19.78
N SER A 97 -14.47 -11.28 -20.19
CA SER A 97 -15.69 -11.03 -20.96
C SER A 97 -16.90 -11.47 -20.13
N THR A 98 -18.03 -10.82 -20.36
CA THR A 98 -19.30 -11.13 -19.71
C THR A 98 -20.43 -11.16 -20.71
N TYR A 99 -21.56 -11.75 -20.35
CA TYR A 99 -22.80 -11.59 -21.11
C TYR A 99 -23.69 -10.54 -20.47
N ILE A 100 -24.13 -9.57 -21.26
CA ILE A 100 -25.06 -8.54 -20.89
C ILE A 100 -26.46 -8.93 -21.36
N HIS A 101 -27.42 -8.90 -20.44
CA HIS A 101 -28.83 -9.06 -20.74
C HIS A 101 -29.43 -7.69 -21.07
N LYS A 102 -29.81 -7.52 -22.31
CA LYS A 102 -30.46 -6.30 -22.80
C LYS A 102 -31.95 -6.41 -22.65
N MET A 103 -32.57 -5.42 -21.99
CA MET A 103 -34.02 -5.31 -21.92
C MET A 103 -34.63 -5.19 -23.31
N PRO A 104 -35.80 -5.82 -23.54
CA PRO A 104 -36.52 -5.66 -24.77
C PRO A 104 -36.93 -4.22 -24.95
N THR A 105 -36.75 -3.69 -26.13
CA THR A 105 -37.51 -2.51 -26.58
C THR A 105 -38.89 -2.97 -27.01
N SER A 106 -39.86 -2.08 -27.18
CA SER A 106 -41.27 -2.39 -27.47
C SER A 106 -41.54 -3.38 -28.59
N THR A 107 -40.53 -3.80 -29.33
CA THR A 107 -40.63 -4.70 -30.53
C THR A 107 -39.56 -5.79 -30.54
N ALA A 108 -38.69 -5.93 -29.53
CA ALA A 108 -37.62 -6.91 -29.52
C ALA A 108 -37.65 -7.75 -28.25
N ASP A 109 -37.41 -9.05 -28.35
CA ASP A 109 -37.27 -9.98 -27.23
C ASP A 109 -36.00 -9.72 -26.42
N TRP A 110 -35.92 -10.33 -25.24
CA TRP A 110 -34.71 -10.37 -24.40
C TRP A 110 -33.55 -10.96 -25.21
N THR A 111 -32.43 -10.23 -25.25
CA THR A 111 -31.24 -10.68 -25.97
C THR A 111 -30.02 -10.68 -25.07
N TRP A 112 -29.16 -11.65 -25.30
CA TRP A 112 -27.84 -11.72 -24.70
C TRP A 112 -26.80 -11.19 -25.69
N SER A 113 -25.89 -10.36 -25.20
CA SER A 113 -24.75 -9.91 -25.98
C SER A 113 -23.47 -10.05 -25.18
N LYS A 114 -22.44 -10.65 -25.79
CA LYS A 114 -21.10 -10.69 -25.18
C LYS A 114 -20.52 -9.29 -25.15
N ALA A 115 -19.92 -8.94 -24.03
CA ALA A 115 -19.23 -7.67 -23.82
C ALA A 115 -17.91 -7.90 -23.09
N ASP A 116 -16.87 -7.28 -23.60
CA ASP A 116 -15.57 -7.25 -22.94
C ASP A 116 -15.50 -6.08 -21.97
N ASP A 117 -14.89 -6.27 -20.80
CA ASP A 117 -14.67 -5.17 -19.88
C ASP A 117 -13.53 -4.29 -20.39
N PRO A 118 -13.80 -3.06 -20.84
CA PRO A 118 -12.78 -2.19 -21.41
C PRO A 118 -11.72 -1.76 -20.40
N ARG A 119 -11.99 -1.89 -19.10
CA ARG A 119 -11.01 -1.59 -18.04
C ARG A 119 -9.90 -2.65 -17.98
N GLY A 120 -10.22 -3.89 -18.35
CA GLY A 120 -9.27 -4.99 -18.42
C GLY A 120 -8.64 -5.22 -19.80
N THR A 121 -9.34 -4.84 -20.88
CA THR A 121 -8.90 -5.18 -22.25
C THR A 121 -7.89 -4.22 -22.84
N ALA A 122 -7.82 -2.97 -22.37
CA ALA A 122 -6.97 -1.92 -22.98
C ALA A 122 -5.48 -2.26 -23.01
N ASN A 123 -4.98 -3.09 -22.08
CA ASN A 123 -3.58 -3.44 -21.96
C ASN A 123 -3.34 -4.97 -21.95
N GLY A 124 -4.32 -5.77 -22.32
CA GLY A 124 -4.26 -7.22 -22.21
C GLY A 124 -4.06 -7.69 -20.75
N ILE A 125 -3.48 -8.87 -20.57
CA ILE A 125 -3.02 -9.33 -19.26
C ILE A 125 -1.83 -8.47 -18.86
N ASN A 126 -1.89 -7.85 -17.68
CA ASN A 126 -0.82 -6.99 -17.23
C ASN A 126 -0.42 -7.27 -15.78
N LEU A 127 0.87 -7.13 -15.49
CA LEU A 127 1.47 -7.38 -14.19
C LEU A 127 2.28 -6.16 -13.75
N GLY A 128 2.00 -5.70 -12.53
CA GLY A 128 2.83 -4.72 -11.84
C GLY A 128 3.43 -5.34 -10.59
N GLU A 129 4.72 -5.17 -10.40
CA GLU A 129 5.42 -5.52 -9.17
C GLU A 129 6.21 -4.34 -8.65
N GLY A 130 6.25 -4.20 -7.34
CA GLY A 130 7.00 -3.14 -6.71
C GLY A 130 7.48 -3.53 -5.33
N GLN A 131 8.62 -2.97 -4.96
CA GLN A 131 9.18 -3.08 -3.63
C GLN A 131 9.50 -1.69 -3.10
N TYR A 132 9.11 -1.46 -1.87
CA TYR A 132 9.45 -0.30 -1.07
C TYR A 132 10.19 -0.76 0.18
N SER A 133 11.23 -0.05 0.57
CA SER A 133 11.88 -0.25 1.85
C SER A 133 12.35 1.08 2.42
N SER A 134 12.19 1.25 3.72
CA SER A 134 12.73 2.39 4.45
C SER A 134 13.36 1.96 5.76
N HIS A 135 14.35 2.68 6.20
CA HIS A 135 14.88 2.54 7.55
C HIS A 135 15.16 3.90 8.16
N GLN A 136 14.91 3.99 9.45
CA GLN A 136 15.20 5.14 10.26
C GLN A 136 16.04 4.74 11.46
N MET A 137 17.15 5.43 11.65
CA MET A 137 17.97 5.33 12.85
C MET A 137 17.84 6.62 13.63
N VAL A 138 17.62 6.50 14.94
CA VAL A 138 17.60 7.64 15.86
C VAL A 138 18.58 7.36 16.99
N GLY A 139 19.52 8.26 17.18
CA GLY A 139 20.42 8.27 18.34
C GLY A 139 20.17 9.51 19.18
N GLN A 140 19.92 9.34 20.46
CA GLN A 140 19.73 10.43 21.41
C GLN A 140 20.68 10.29 22.59
N GLY A 141 21.31 11.39 22.96
CA GLY A 141 22.06 11.52 24.20
C GLY A 141 21.50 12.67 25.06
N SER A 142 21.22 12.44 26.30
CA SER A 142 20.77 13.50 27.22
C SER A 142 21.51 13.49 28.53
N ILE A 143 21.75 14.70 29.08
CA ILE A 143 22.24 14.94 30.39
C ILE A 143 21.13 15.65 31.13
N ASN A 144 20.74 15.11 32.30
CA ASN A 144 19.67 15.65 33.12
C ASN A 144 20.23 15.91 34.52
N TYR A 145 19.92 17.07 35.03
CA TYR A 145 20.25 17.46 36.41
C TYR A 145 18.99 17.94 37.12
N ALA A 146 18.72 17.41 38.30
CA ALA A 146 17.60 17.82 39.13
C ALA A 146 18.06 17.85 40.59
N SER A 147 17.99 19.01 41.25
CA SER A 147 18.43 19.17 42.64
C SER A 147 17.60 20.22 43.37
N SER A 148 17.47 20.02 44.68
CA SER A 148 16.77 20.94 45.58
C SER A 148 17.76 21.54 46.57
N PHE A 149 17.78 22.85 46.65
CA PHE A 149 18.62 23.62 47.53
C PHE A 149 17.73 24.47 48.47
N GLY A 150 17.40 23.92 49.62
CA GLY A 150 16.46 24.54 50.53
C GLY A 150 15.06 24.68 49.94
N LYS A 151 14.61 25.91 49.65
CA LYS A 151 13.30 26.17 49.01
C LYS A 151 13.37 26.24 47.48
N HIS A 152 14.54 26.11 46.89
CA HIS A 152 14.78 26.23 45.46
C HIS A 152 14.91 24.86 44.81
N ASN A 153 14.16 24.64 43.75
CA ASN A 153 14.23 23.42 42.92
C ASN A 153 14.73 23.81 41.55
N VAL A 154 15.79 23.17 41.09
CA VAL A 154 16.37 23.43 39.77
C VAL A 154 16.39 22.13 38.97
N GLU A 155 15.85 22.19 37.76
CA GLU A 155 15.93 21.11 36.78
C GLU A 155 16.56 21.65 35.49
N ALA A 156 17.58 20.96 34.98
CA ALA A 156 18.23 21.30 33.73
C ALA A 156 18.38 20.06 32.89
N MET A 157 18.17 20.19 31.57
CA MET A 157 18.34 19.10 30.58
C MET A 157 19.03 19.65 29.34
N VAL A 158 19.99 18.88 28.85
CA VAL A 158 20.58 19.05 27.53
C VAL A 158 20.40 17.74 26.78
N LEU A 159 19.88 17.81 25.56
CA LEU A 159 19.68 16.66 24.68
C LEU A 159 20.25 16.96 23.31
N ALA A 160 20.95 15.98 22.74
CA ALA A 160 21.34 15.95 21.35
C ALA A 160 20.70 14.73 20.68
N GLU A 161 20.14 14.93 19.50
CA GLU A 161 19.54 13.88 18.67
C GLU A 161 20.16 13.89 17.28
N ILE A 162 20.46 12.71 16.77
CA ILE A 162 20.76 12.48 15.36
C ILE A 162 19.71 11.52 14.79
N ARG A 163 19.16 11.87 13.66
CA ARG A 163 18.22 11.03 12.91
C ARG A 163 18.73 10.84 11.51
N ASP A 164 18.79 9.58 11.07
CA ASP A 164 19.16 9.17 9.71
C ASP A 164 18.00 8.37 9.12
N TYR A 165 17.42 8.87 8.02
CA TYR A 165 16.33 8.23 7.29
C TYR A 165 16.78 7.93 5.88
N LYS A 166 16.48 6.73 5.41
CA LYS A 166 16.69 6.35 4.01
C LYS A 166 15.52 5.54 3.52
N GLU A 167 15.17 5.76 2.26
CA GLU A 167 14.17 4.96 1.57
C GLU A 167 14.61 4.59 0.17
N ASN A 168 14.10 3.47 -0.30
CA ASN A 168 14.30 2.98 -1.65
C ASN A 168 12.96 2.44 -2.17
N SER A 169 12.67 2.72 -3.42
CA SER A 169 11.53 2.17 -4.14
C SER A 169 11.99 1.67 -5.50
N PHE A 170 11.43 0.55 -5.87
CA PHE A 170 11.62 -0.05 -7.19
C PHE A 170 10.27 -0.61 -7.65
N SER A 171 9.91 -0.40 -8.90
CA SER A 171 8.71 -0.98 -9.51
C SER A 171 8.94 -1.31 -10.97
N GLY A 172 8.35 -2.41 -11.40
CA GLY A 172 8.27 -2.86 -12.77
C GLY A 172 6.81 -3.08 -13.17
N TYR A 173 6.50 -2.82 -14.42
CA TYR A 173 5.19 -3.05 -14.98
C TYR A 173 5.34 -3.69 -16.35
N ASN A 174 4.47 -4.66 -16.66
CA ASN A 174 4.47 -5.33 -17.96
C ASN A 174 3.05 -5.46 -18.49
N LYS A 175 2.89 -5.30 -19.79
CA LYS A 175 1.62 -5.39 -20.51
C LYS A 175 1.65 -6.52 -21.54
N ASN A 176 0.46 -6.88 -22.01
CA ASN A 176 0.29 -7.83 -23.11
C ASN A 176 1.00 -9.17 -22.87
N MET A 177 0.90 -9.66 -21.61
CA MET A 177 1.42 -10.98 -21.28
C MET A 177 0.63 -12.05 -22.04
N SER A 178 1.31 -13.12 -22.43
CA SER A 178 0.69 -14.19 -23.24
C SER A 178 -0.22 -15.10 -22.41
N PHE A 179 -0.04 -15.16 -21.08
CA PHE A 179 -0.80 -16.03 -20.18
C PHE A 179 -0.78 -15.49 -18.74
N SER A 180 -1.79 -15.87 -17.96
CA SER A 180 -2.00 -15.41 -16.56
C SER A 180 -1.59 -16.43 -15.51
N GLU A 181 -1.37 -17.69 -15.89
CA GLU A 181 -1.15 -18.81 -14.96
C GLU A 181 0.22 -18.73 -14.28
N LEU A 182 1.19 -18.10 -14.92
CA LEU A 182 2.53 -17.90 -14.37
C LEU A 182 2.92 -16.40 -14.51
N PRO A 183 2.39 -15.53 -13.66
CA PRO A 183 2.57 -14.10 -13.81
C PRO A 183 3.94 -13.65 -13.30
N GLU A 184 4.91 -13.58 -14.19
CA GLU A 184 6.25 -13.08 -13.95
C GLU A 184 6.57 -11.92 -14.90
N LEU A 185 7.23 -10.86 -14.40
CA LEU A 185 7.59 -9.69 -15.21
C LEU A 185 8.43 -10.04 -16.44
N SER A 186 9.20 -11.13 -16.39
CA SER A 186 10.04 -11.59 -17.49
C SER A 186 9.26 -12.15 -18.69
N PHE A 187 7.97 -12.46 -18.52
CA PHE A 187 7.15 -13.05 -19.57
C PHE A 187 6.36 -12.06 -20.42
N GLY A 188 6.51 -10.78 -20.15
CA GLY A 188 5.85 -9.75 -20.91
C GLY A 188 6.67 -9.27 -22.11
N GLN A 189 6.08 -8.36 -22.86
CA GLN A 189 6.74 -7.75 -24.02
C GLN A 189 7.76 -6.70 -23.54
N PRO A 190 9.06 -6.78 -23.90
CA PRO A 190 10.09 -5.85 -23.43
C PRO A 190 9.79 -4.38 -23.75
N ALA A 191 9.12 -4.11 -24.86
CA ALA A 191 8.74 -2.75 -25.27
C ALA A 191 7.68 -2.11 -24.35
N ASP A 192 6.91 -2.94 -23.63
CA ASP A 192 5.82 -2.53 -22.75
C ASP A 192 6.14 -2.69 -21.25
N SER A 193 7.44 -2.72 -20.91
CA SER A 193 7.94 -3.05 -19.58
C SER A 193 8.67 -1.88 -18.92
N PRO A 194 8.00 -0.76 -18.58
CA PRO A 194 8.63 0.32 -17.87
C PRO A 194 9.08 -0.11 -16.47
N ILE A 195 10.30 0.31 -16.13
CA ILE A 195 10.88 0.14 -14.81
C ILE A 195 11.12 1.52 -14.22
N SER A 196 10.80 1.70 -12.96
CA SER A 196 11.11 2.92 -12.23
C SER A 196 11.65 2.61 -10.85
N GLY A 197 12.43 3.54 -10.32
CA GLY A 197 12.95 3.43 -8.96
C GLY A 197 13.52 4.75 -8.50
N TYR A 198 13.52 4.95 -7.20
CA TYR A 198 14.17 6.09 -6.57
C TYR A 198 14.77 5.70 -5.23
N SER A 199 15.73 6.49 -4.79
CA SER A 199 16.29 6.43 -3.45
C SER A 199 16.31 7.84 -2.87
N ASP A 200 15.92 7.99 -1.63
CA ASP A 200 16.03 9.23 -0.88
C ASP A 200 16.70 9.00 0.46
N ALA A 201 17.41 10.03 0.95
CA ALA A 201 18.09 9.98 2.23
C ALA A 201 18.07 11.37 2.90
N ASN A 202 17.76 11.39 4.17
CA ASN A 202 17.73 12.61 4.98
C ASN A 202 18.42 12.35 6.31
N ARG A 203 19.28 13.29 6.72
CA ARG A 203 19.91 13.30 8.03
C ARG A 203 19.64 14.63 8.73
N SER A 204 19.21 14.56 9.96
CA SER A 204 18.99 15.72 10.80
C SER A 204 19.69 15.59 12.15
N ILE A 205 20.13 16.72 12.70
CA ILE A 205 20.70 16.83 14.04
C ILE A 205 19.92 17.91 14.76
N GLY A 206 19.48 17.62 15.97
CA GLY A 206 18.73 18.51 16.82
C GLY A 206 19.37 18.62 18.21
N TYR A 207 19.23 19.81 18.82
CA TYR A 207 19.64 20.07 20.18
C TYR A 207 18.48 20.67 20.95
N VAL A 208 18.27 20.19 22.18
CA VAL A 208 17.24 20.70 23.07
C VAL A 208 17.88 21.09 24.43
N PHE A 209 17.52 22.26 24.88
CA PHE A 209 17.92 22.77 26.21
C PHE A 209 16.65 23.09 26.99
N ARG A 210 16.58 22.66 28.23
CA ARG A 210 15.47 22.97 29.13
C ARG A 210 16.04 23.37 30.51
N LEU A 211 15.56 24.47 31.04
CA LEU A 211 15.80 24.91 32.40
C LEU A 211 14.46 25.19 33.08
N LYS A 212 14.31 24.72 34.30
CA LYS A 212 13.13 24.94 35.12
C LYS A 212 13.60 25.30 36.55
N TYR A 213 12.98 26.32 37.13
CA TYR A 213 13.24 26.82 38.48
C TYR A 213 11.93 26.88 39.25
#